data_63d91627411fe0701c7cf7044f199fbd
#
_entry.id   63d91627411fe0701c7cf7044f199fbd
#
_cell.length_a   1.000
_cell.length_b   1.000
_cell.length_c   1.000
_cell.angle_alpha   90.00
_cell.angle_beta   90.00
_cell.angle_gamma   90.00
#
_symmetry.space_group_name_H-M   'P 1'
#
loop_
_entity.id
_entity.type
_entity.pdbx_description
1 polymer ?
#
loop_
_entity_poly.entity_id
_entity_poly.type
_entity_poly.pdbx_seq_one_letter_code
_entity_poly.pdbx_strand_id
1 'polypeptide(L)'
;MSTLDVDDVRTALEAKGMDSVESHHVMLSKQVDGQTMLKTRISHGTKEIGEKLISLMAHQCALHKAEFVRLVECTLSAEGWDEIVRERCPDGRNPFIPNR
;
A
#
# COMPACT_ATOMS: atom_id res chain seq x y z
N MET A 1 17.03 -7.01 -8.26
CA MET A 1 16.92 -6.29 -7.13
C MET A 1 16.11 -5.11 -7.35
N SER A 2 15.51 -4.72 -6.38
CA SER A 2 14.53 -3.74 -6.62
C SER A 2 14.43 -2.79 -5.48
N THR A 3 14.62 -1.55 -5.81
CA THR A 3 14.26 -0.49 -4.91
C THR A 3 13.25 0.38 -5.66
N LEU A 4 12.43 1.08 -4.91
CA LEU A 4 11.47 2.01 -5.46
C LEU A 4 11.78 3.38 -4.90
N ASP A 5 11.60 4.39 -5.73
CA ASP A 5 11.75 5.77 -5.30
C ASP A 5 10.55 6.13 -4.42
N VAL A 6 10.84 6.74 -3.28
CA VAL A 6 9.78 7.02 -2.31
C VAL A 6 8.74 7.99 -2.86
N ASP A 7 9.16 8.96 -3.65
CA ASP A 7 8.22 9.90 -4.25
C ASP A 7 7.31 9.21 -5.26
N ASP A 8 7.86 8.28 -6.02
CA ASP A 8 7.06 7.50 -6.96
C ASP A 8 6.03 6.66 -6.23
N VAL A 9 6.43 6.02 -5.13
CA VAL A 9 5.52 5.21 -4.35
C VAL A 9 4.40 6.07 -3.77
N ARG A 10 4.75 7.19 -3.17
CA ARG A 10 3.76 8.07 -2.57
C ARG A 10 2.78 8.59 -3.61
N THR A 11 3.30 9.08 -4.74
CA THR A 11 2.47 9.61 -5.81
C THR A 11 1.52 8.55 -6.34
N ALA A 12 2.05 7.33 -6.56
CA ALA A 12 1.22 6.25 -7.08
C ALA A 12 0.12 5.86 -6.10
N LEU A 13 0.45 5.75 -4.81
CA LEU A 13 -0.54 5.37 -3.81
C LEU A 13 -1.61 6.44 -3.68
N GLU A 14 -1.23 7.71 -3.72
CA GLU A 14 -2.21 8.80 -3.69
C GLU A 14 -3.11 8.77 -4.93
N ALA A 15 -2.53 8.49 -6.09
CA ALA A 15 -3.30 8.41 -7.32
C ALA A 15 -4.26 7.22 -7.31
N LYS A 16 -3.95 6.19 -6.52
CA LYS A 16 -4.81 5.01 -6.42
C LYS A 16 -5.82 5.09 -5.28
N GLY A 17 -5.94 6.26 -4.67
CA GLY A 17 -6.99 6.51 -3.71
C GLY A 17 -6.58 6.58 -2.26
N MET A 18 -5.30 6.54 -1.96
CA MET A 18 -4.87 6.69 -0.57
C MET A 18 -4.80 8.15 -0.17
N ASP A 19 -5.24 8.44 1.04
CA ASP A 19 -5.09 9.75 1.64
C ASP A 19 -3.76 9.80 2.38
N SER A 20 -3.07 10.92 2.29
CA SER A 20 -1.80 11.08 2.98
C SER A 20 -1.92 12.17 4.04
N VAL A 21 -1.32 11.93 5.19
CA VAL A 21 -1.24 12.88 6.28
C VAL A 21 0.20 12.92 6.75
N GLU A 22 0.77 14.11 6.79
CA GLU A 22 2.15 14.27 7.25
C GLU A 22 2.16 14.58 8.73
N SER A 23 2.93 13.81 9.46
CA SER A 23 3.10 13.95 10.88
C SER A 23 4.56 13.58 11.17
N HIS A 24 4.79 12.70 12.16
CA HIS A 24 6.14 12.14 12.34
C HIS A 24 6.55 11.32 11.13
N HIS A 25 5.58 10.74 10.46
CA HIS A 25 5.77 9.99 9.21
C HIS A 25 4.71 10.43 8.24
N VAL A 26 4.91 10.13 6.97
CA VAL A 26 3.84 10.29 5.99
C VAL A 26 2.95 9.07 6.12
N MET A 27 1.75 9.27 6.62
CA MET A 27 0.78 8.19 6.83
C MET A 27 -0.15 8.12 5.63
N LEU A 28 -0.26 6.94 5.06
CA LEU A 28 -1.12 6.72 3.91
C LEU A 28 -2.20 5.72 4.30
N SER A 29 -3.44 6.04 3.98
CA SER A 29 -4.56 5.17 4.34
C SER A 29 -5.62 5.15 3.25
N LYS A 30 -6.33 4.05 3.17
CA LYS A 30 -7.39 3.86 2.20
C LYS A 30 -8.43 2.92 2.80
N GLN A 31 -9.69 3.26 2.61
CA GLN A 31 -10.80 2.42 3.04
C GLN A 31 -11.49 1.84 1.83
N VAL A 32 -11.68 0.53 1.83
CA VAL A 32 -12.32 -0.18 0.72
C VAL A 32 -13.70 -0.64 1.18
N ASP A 33 -14.73 -0.20 0.48
CA ASP A 33 -16.13 -0.56 0.74
C ASP A 33 -16.59 -0.22 2.15
N GLY A 34 -15.91 0.69 2.81
CA GLY A 34 -16.27 1.07 4.16
C GLY A 34 -15.96 0.01 5.22
N GLN A 35 -15.31 -1.09 4.82
CA GLN A 35 -15.02 -2.19 5.73
C GLN A 35 -13.54 -2.37 6.00
N THR A 36 -12.75 -2.39 4.94
CA THR A 36 -11.34 -2.71 5.05
C THR A 36 -10.52 -1.43 5.07
N MET A 37 -9.73 -1.23 6.12
CA MET A 37 -8.85 -0.08 6.21
C MET A 37 -7.42 -0.54 5.94
N LEU A 38 -6.81 0.02 4.91
CA LEU A 38 -5.42 -0.25 4.57
C LEU A 38 -4.59 0.93 5.01
N LYS A 39 -3.48 0.66 5.69
CA LYS A 39 -2.60 1.72 6.19
C LYS A 39 -1.16 1.34 5.94
N THR A 40 -0.39 2.30 5.49
CA THR A 40 1.05 2.16 5.42
C THR A 40 1.67 3.51 5.75
N ARG A 41 2.99 3.54 5.91
CA ARG A 41 3.65 4.79 6.24
C ARG A 41 5.02 4.83 5.58
N ILE A 42 5.49 6.05 5.38
CA ILE A 42 6.80 6.33 4.81
C ILE A 42 7.53 7.24 5.79
N SER A 43 8.74 6.86 6.17
CA SER A 43 9.54 7.66 7.07
C SER A 43 10.09 8.90 6.37
N HIS A 44 10.11 10.02 7.07
CA HIS A 44 10.72 11.22 6.55
C HIS A 44 12.22 10.96 6.34
N GLY A 45 12.76 11.53 5.28
CA GLY A 45 14.17 11.39 4.97
C GLY A 45 14.52 10.13 4.17
N THR A 46 13.58 9.21 4.04
CA THR A 46 13.79 8.02 3.21
C THR A 46 13.66 8.42 1.74
N LYS A 47 14.62 8.03 0.93
CA LYS A 47 14.58 8.33 -0.51
C LYS A 47 14.23 7.13 -1.34
N GLU A 48 14.69 5.96 -0.91
CA GLU A 48 14.43 4.71 -1.64
C GLU A 48 13.88 3.68 -0.68
N ILE A 49 13.02 2.84 -1.22
CA ILE A 49 12.39 1.77 -0.46
C ILE A 49 12.96 0.46 -0.95
N GLY A 50 13.67 -0.24 -0.06
CA GLY A 50 14.29 -1.51 -0.38
C GLY A 50 13.31 -2.67 -0.31
N GLU A 51 13.78 -3.87 -0.64
CA GLU A 51 12.91 -5.02 -0.79
C GLU A 51 12.14 -5.38 0.48
N LYS A 52 12.78 -5.28 1.63
CA LYS A 52 12.09 -5.60 2.88
C LYS A 52 10.93 -4.64 3.14
N LEU A 53 11.17 -3.37 2.91
CA LEU A 53 10.14 -2.37 3.14
C LEU A 53 9.05 -2.46 2.08
N ILE A 54 9.43 -2.77 0.83
CA ILE A 54 8.44 -3.00 -0.22
C ILE A 54 7.51 -4.14 0.17
N SER A 55 8.07 -5.24 0.67
CA SER A 55 7.26 -6.38 1.11
C SER A 55 6.34 -6.00 2.26
N LEU A 56 6.87 -5.25 3.23
CA LEU A 56 6.06 -4.81 4.36
C LEU A 56 4.91 -3.93 3.90
N MET A 57 5.21 -2.94 3.07
CA MET A 57 4.17 -2.02 2.57
C MET A 57 3.15 -2.75 1.72
N ALA A 58 3.61 -3.71 0.91
CA ALA A 58 2.71 -4.52 0.09
C ALA A 58 1.72 -5.27 0.99
N HIS A 59 2.22 -5.92 2.02
CA HIS A 59 1.37 -6.66 2.94
C HIS A 59 0.39 -5.73 3.65
N GLN A 60 0.84 -4.54 4.01
CA GLN A 60 -0.05 -3.56 4.64
C GLN A 60 -1.16 -3.12 3.68
N CYS A 61 -0.92 -3.23 2.39
CA CYS A 61 -1.91 -2.90 1.36
C CYS A 61 -2.69 -4.13 0.88
N ALA A 62 -2.56 -5.26 1.56
CA ALA A 62 -3.19 -6.53 1.23
C ALA A 62 -2.74 -7.06 -0.13
N LEU A 63 -1.48 -6.82 -0.46
CA LEU A 63 -0.90 -7.22 -1.74
C LEU A 63 0.35 -8.05 -1.52
N HIS A 64 0.66 -8.87 -2.51
CA HIS A 64 1.99 -9.47 -2.60
C HIS A 64 2.96 -8.43 -3.14
N LYS A 65 4.24 -8.66 -2.91
CA LYS A 65 5.28 -7.73 -3.32
C LYS A 65 5.18 -7.37 -4.82
N ALA A 66 5.01 -8.39 -5.67
CA ALA A 66 4.94 -8.16 -7.11
C ALA A 66 3.72 -7.30 -7.49
N GLU A 67 2.61 -7.52 -6.79
CA GLU A 67 1.40 -6.74 -7.03
C GLU A 67 1.58 -5.28 -6.62
N PHE A 68 2.27 -5.07 -5.51
CA PHE A 68 2.55 -3.71 -5.03
C PHE A 68 3.43 -2.97 -6.05
N VAL A 69 4.44 -3.64 -6.57
CA VAL A 69 5.30 -3.04 -7.59
C VAL A 69 4.48 -2.67 -8.83
N ARG A 70 3.56 -3.54 -9.24
CA ARG A 70 2.69 -3.24 -10.36
C ARG A 70 1.79 -2.05 -10.09
N LEU A 71 1.32 -1.92 -8.84
CA LEU A 71 0.50 -0.77 -8.46
C LEU A 71 1.29 0.51 -8.62
N VAL A 72 2.54 0.52 -8.15
CA VAL A 72 3.40 1.69 -8.25
C VAL A 72 3.74 2.00 -9.70
N GLU A 73 3.94 0.97 -10.51
CA GLU A 73 4.27 1.14 -11.93
C GLU A 73 3.03 1.40 -12.80
N CYS A 74 1.86 1.48 -12.17
CA CYS A 74 0.59 1.77 -12.85
C CYS A 74 0.12 0.67 -13.80
N THR A 75 0.60 -0.56 -13.62
CA THR A 75 0.07 -1.70 -14.35
C THR A 75 -1.06 -2.39 -13.60
N LEU A 76 -1.22 -2.08 -12.31
CA LEU A 76 -2.37 -2.50 -11.52
C LEU A 76 -3.19 -1.25 -11.20
N SER A 77 -4.44 -1.23 -11.63
CA SER A 77 -5.29 -0.06 -11.45
C SER A 77 -5.84 0.01 -10.02
N ALA A 78 -6.37 1.19 -9.68
CA ALA A 78 -7.04 1.36 -8.39
C ALA A 78 -8.21 0.39 -8.24
N GLU A 79 -8.97 0.21 -9.31
CA GLU A 79 -10.09 -0.72 -9.30
C GLU A 79 -9.64 -2.16 -9.13
N GLY A 80 -8.55 -2.54 -9.81
CA GLY A 80 -7.99 -3.87 -9.66
C GLY A 80 -7.51 -4.11 -8.24
N TRP A 81 -6.92 -3.10 -7.63
CA TRP A 81 -6.49 -3.19 -6.25
C TRP A 81 -7.69 -3.39 -5.32
N ASP A 82 -8.76 -2.61 -5.54
CA ASP A 82 -9.97 -2.75 -4.73
C ASP A 82 -10.56 -4.14 -4.83
N GLU A 83 -10.59 -4.71 -6.05
CA GLU A 83 -11.09 -6.05 -6.25
C GLU A 83 -10.28 -7.09 -5.50
N ILE A 84 -8.96 -6.94 -5.54
CA ILE A 84 -8.08 -7.85 -4.82
C ILE A 84 -8.35 -7.77 -3.32
N VAL A 85 -8.52 -6.57 -2.81
CA VAL A 85 -8.80 -6.36 -1.39
C VAL A 85 -10.12 -7.01 -1.00
N ARG A 86 -11.15 -6.85 -1.84
CA ARG A 86 -12.45 -7.47 -1.56
C ARG A 86 -12.34 -8.98 -1.47
N GLU A 87 -11.57 -9.58 -2.36
CA GLU A 87 -11.41 -11.03 -2.36
C GLU A 87 -10.60 -11.52 -1.16
N ARG A 88 -9.54 -10.80 -0.81
CA ARG A 88 -8.64 -11.24 0.23
C ARG A 88 -9.11 -10.87 1.63
N CYS A 89 -9.93 -9.84 1.72
CA CYS A 89 -10.36 -9.30 3.01
C CYS A 89 -11.88 -9.29 3.12
N PRO A 90 -12.54 -10.46 2.99
CA PRO A 90 -14.01 -10.48 3.01
C PRO A 90 -14.59 -10.01 4.34
N ASP A 91 -13.81 -10.13 5.42
CA ASP A 91 -14.24 -9.70 6.75
C ASP A 91 -13.72 -8.32 7.12
N GLY A 92 -13.08 -7.63 6.17
CA GLY A 92 -12.45 -6.37 6.46
C GLY A 92 -11.09 -6.50 7.12
N ARG A 93 -10.57 -7.71 7.22
CA ARG A 93 -9.28 -7.97 7.85
C ARG A 93 -8.24 -8.31 6.79
N ASN A 94 -7.08 -7.70 6.93
CA ASN A 94 -5.97 -7.95 6.03
C ASN A 94 -5.28 -9.25 6.44
N PRO A 95 -5.30 -10.28 5.57
CA PRO A 95 -4.73 -11.58 5.94
C PRO A 95 -3.21 -11.57 6.07
N PHE A 96 -2.55 -10.56 5.52
CA PHE A 96 -1.09 -10.48 5.60
C PHE A 96 -0.61 -9.90 6.93
N ILE A 97 -1.49 -9.30 7.70
CA ILE A 97 -1.13 -8.65 8.95
C ILE A 97 -1.77 -9.43 10.09
N PRO A 98 -0.97 -9.87 11.06
CA PRO A 98 -1.53 -10.62 12.19
C PRO A 98 -2.57 -9.79 12.92
N ASN A 99 -3.65 -10.43 13.26
CA ASN A 99 -4.71 -9.77 14.00
C ASN A 99 -4.42 -9.92 15.48
N ARG A 100 -4.62 -8.86 16.22
CA ARG A 100 -4.35 -8.88 17.66
C ARG A 100 -5.56 -8.64 18.46
#